data_2460b3608809c6c026659338452451fe
#
_entry.id   2460b3608809c6c026659338452451fe
#
_cell.length_a   1.000
_cell.length_b   1.000
_cell.length_c   1.000
_cell.angle_alpha   90.00
_cell.angle_beta   90.00
_cell.angle_gamma   90.00
#
_symmetry.space_group_name_H-M   'P 1'
#
loop_
_entity.id
_entity.type
_entity.pdbx_description
1 polymer ?
#
loop_
_entity_poly.entity_id
_entity_poly.type
_entity_poly.pdbx_seq_one_letter_code
_entity_poly.pdbx_strand_id
1 'polypeptide(L)'
;MAKLIVVYVEYSYPKLDGDGEGGLPEEWVNLPSLALPDGAHNSDSDTIFFILPSRERSGEAIFGISCYRQIAAEELVSKTDDVTRSTVQKSVCVLSRVPLFGALRAKLEVITRAYFAERDFAKVEVLSQMYTNLCEMFDSDVIDEQAASIDISVQELFLCFRHRVLVLFKLLLLEKKVVFNISPVQLLGATMVALVSLYPKVLEEGLKFCAAPSQLTEATDSHSQSEDETSNGSSDTGAASAAGSNEGGEVVIPPSNAVLEGEPNLVKDTFGFPLSIFTKGYLFHPYLSISYLDMIRSKVVRAYAIGATNALFVTKKDLLDAIITIDEQSCGQIALLDANLKRELNLTSADLRFGDYIMKNIEDNRKSSALFEGSDEWLRLQMREYLLSMAASARSDLNVAIADYGTAFVHSWRKTRNYRIWMAGPHEDLSGVVPGHAFAGQLGVYDVLLRVEHSVGGSEGARKALSAITSTGKNIGETGNKVRQSLSSWLKSSPTNAEEATEDLTDESKVKGISTWFRGSHRDDKPDTSSQPQS
;
A
#
# COMPACT_ATOMS: atom_id res chain seq x y z
N MET A 1 -26.72 -22.82 -15.67
CA MET A 1 -26.19 -21.81 -16.61
C MET A 1 -25.76 -20.59 -15.79
N ALA A 2 -24.47 -20.31 -15.71
CA ALA A 2 -24.00 -19.08 -15.09
C ALA A 2 -24.43 -17.91 -16.00
N LYS A 3 -25.25 -17.01 -15.47
CA LYS A 3 -25.72 -15.83 -16.21
C LYS A 3 -24.54 -14.83 -16.19
N LEU A 4 -23.97 -14.54 -17.36
CA LEU A 4 -22.90 -13.56 -17.49
C LEU A 4 -23.39 -12.22 -16.96
N ILE A 5 -22.66 -11.64 -15.99
CA ILE A 5 -22.96 -10.29 -15.49
C ILE A 5 -22.28 -9.33 -16.46
N VAL A 6 -23.04 -8.61 -17.25
CA VAL A 6 -22.52 -7.53 -18.07
C VAL A 6 -22.57 -6.25 -17.24
N VAL A 7 -21.44 -5.61 -17.08
CA VAL A 7 -21.30 -4.30 -16.41
C VAL A 7 -20.93 -3.29 -17.49
N TYR A 8 -21.63 -2.15 -17.53
CA TYR A 8 -21.41 -1.10 -18.53
C TYR A 8 -21.62 0.29 -17.92
N VAL A 9 -21.14 1.32 -18.61
CA VAL A 9 -21.34 2.72 -18.22
C VAL A 9 -22.69 3.18 -18.79
N GLU A 10 -23.62 3.54 -17.92
CA GLU A 10 -24.95 4.01 -18.32
C GLU A 10 -24.97 5.52 -18.61
N TYR A 11 -24.17 6.29 -17.87
CA TYR A 11 -24.13 7.74 -17.97
C TYR A 11 -22.73 8.26 -17.68
N SER A 12 -22.29 9.29 -18.38
CA SER A 12 -21.04 10.01 -18.10
C SER A 12 -21.22 11.52 -18.29
N TYR A 13 -20.56 12.31 -17.43
CA TYR A 13 -20.53 13.76 -17.56
C TYR A 13 -19.14 14.27 -17.14
N PRO A 14 -18.43 15.00 -18.01
CA PRO A 14 -18.72 15.18 -19.44
C PRO A 14 -18.87 13.86 -20.19
N LYS A 15 -19.50 13.90 -21.37
CA LYS A 15 -19.66 12.70 -22.18
C LYS A 15 -18.31 12.15 -22.58
N LEU A 16 -18.13 10.84 -22.38
CA LEU A 16 -16.94 10.13 -22.84
C LEU A 16 -17.07 9.86 -24.35
N ASP A 17 -16.11 10.36 -25.11
CA ASP A 17 -16.04 10.09 -26.56
C ASP A 17 -15.04 8.94 -26.78
N GLY A 18 -15.54 7.75 -27.10
CA GLY A 18 -14.74 6.57 -27.39
C GLY A 18 -15.40 5.71 -28.46
N ASP A 19 -14.57 5.02 -29.25
CA ASP A 19 -15.01 4.09 -30.30
C ASP A 19 -15.31 2.68 -29.76
N GLY A 20 -15.07 2.44 -28.45
CA GLY A 20 -15.27 1.15 -27.79
C GLY A 20 -16.73 0.83 -27.47
N GLU A 21 -17.02 -0.40 -27.02
CA GLU A 21 -18.34 -0.83 -26.56
C GLU A 21 -18.87 0.13 -25.49
N GLY A 22 -20.09 0.64 -25.66
CA GLY A 22 -20.70 1.60 -24.74
C GLY A 22 -20.14 3.02 -24.80
N GLY A 23 -19.37 3.40 -25.84
CA GLY A 23 -18.79 4.75 -25.98
C GLY A 23 -17.59 5.00 -25.07
N LEU A 24 -16.96 3.93 -24.52
CA LEU A 24 -15.74 4.01 -23.74
C LEU A 24 -14.50 4.08 -24.64
N PRO A 25 -13.45 4.81 -24.22
CA PRO A 25 -12.14 4.71 -24.83
C PRO A 25 -11.59 3.29 -24.78
N GLU A 26 -10.78 2.90 -25.77
CA GLU A 26 -10.16 1.56 -25.82
C GLU A 26 -9.32 1.29 -24.56
N GLU A 27 -8.58 2.27 -24.09
CA GLU A 27 -7.74 2.17 -22.87
C GLU A 27 -8.57 1.96 -21.59
N TRP A 28 -9.87 2.32 -21.61
CA TRP A 28 -10.77 2.24 -20.46
C TRP A 28 -11.86 1.17 -20.61
N VAL A 29 -11.73 0.24 -21.54
CA VAL A 29 -12.71 -0.82 -21.79
C VAL A 29 -13.06 -1.63 -20.54
N ASN A 30 -12.10 -1.79 -19.62
CA ASN A 30 -12.27 -2.48 -18.35
C ASN A 30 -12.70 -1.58 -17.18
N LEU A 31 -12.98 -0.28 -17.39
CA LEU A 31 -13.45 0.64 -16.35
C LEU A 31 -14.66 0.07 -15.58
N PRO A 32 -15.69 -0.53 -16.20
CA PRO A 32 -16.81 -1.08 -15.45
C PRO A 32 -16.40 -2.15 -14.44
N SER A 33 -15.40 -2.98 -14.74
CA SER A 33 -14.92 -4.03 -13.83
C SER A 33 -14.01 -3.49 -12.71
N LEU A 34 -13.47 -2.28 -12.84
CA LEU A 34 -12.78 -1.57 -11.76
C LEU A 34 -13.76 -0.83 -10.85
N ALA A 35 -14.82 -0.30 -11.43
CA ALA A 35 -15.83 0.47 -10.71
C ALA A 35 -16.81 -0.39 -9.88
N LEU A 36 -16.95 -1.68 -10.23
CA LEU A 36 -17.75 -2.66 -9.52
C LEU A 36 -16.86 -3.85 -9.15
N PRO A 37 -16.48 -4.01 -7.86
CA PRO A 37 -15.50 -5.01 -7.48
C PRO A 37 -16.01 -6.43 -7.58
N ASP A 38 -15.09 -7.39 -7.74
CA ASP A 38 -15.38 -8.81 -7.63
C ASP A 38 -16.02 -9.11 -6.26
N GLY A 39 -17.18 -9.75 -6.26
CA GLY A 39 -17.90 -10.05 -5.01
C GLY A 39 -18.78 -8.91 -4.48
N ALA A 40 -19.02 -7.85 -5.25
CA ALA A 40 -19.90 -6.73 -4.89
C ALA A 40 -21.27 -7.15 -4.34
N HIS A 41 -21.82 -8.27 -4.82
CA HIS A 41 -23.11 -8.81 -4.37
C HIS A 41 -23.14 -9.25 -2.88
N ASN A 42 -21.98 -9.34 -2.24
CA ASN A 42 -21.86 -9.70 -0.82
C ASN A 42 -21.97 -8.51 0.14
N SER A 43 -22.03 -7.28 -0.38
CA SER A 43 -22.08 -6.05 0.40
C SER A 43 -23.16 -5.11 -0.10
N ASP A 44 -23.85 -4.42 0.79
CA ASP A 44 -24.88 -3.44 0.43
C ASP A 44 -24.27 -2.16 -0.17
N SER A 45 -23.05 -1.83 0.23
CA SER A 45 -22.28 -0.72 -0.29
C SER A 45 -20.78 -0.93 -0.05
N ASP A 46 -19.95 -0.39 -0.94
CA ASP A 46 -18.50 -0.37 -0.77
C ASP A 46 -17.91 0.83 -1.54
N THR A 47 -16.63 1.15 -1.27
CA THR A 47 -15.90 2.21 -1.98
C THR A 47 -14.60 1.65 -2.54
N ILE A 48 -14.37 1.91 -3.81
CA ILE A 48 -13.23 1.38 -4.55
C ILE A 48 -12.32 2.53 -4.99
N PHE A 49 -11.01 2.40 -4.78
CA PHE A 49 -10.00 3.25 -5.38
C PHE A 49 -9.31 2.48 -6.51
N PHE A 50 -9.26 3.06 -7.68
CA PHE A 50 -8.63 2.45 -8.84
C PHE A 50 -7.86 3.47 -9.67
N ILE A 51 -7.06 3.01 -10.61
CA ILE A 51 -6.22 3.89 -11.43
C ILE A 51 -6.35 3.46 -12.90
N LEU A 52 -6.43 4.46 -13.77
CA LEU A 52 -6.51 4.30 -15.22
C LEU A 52 -5.34 5.05 -15.89
N PRO A 53 -4.93 4.65 -17.09
CA PRO A 53 -4.00 5.46 -17.89
C PRO A 53 -4.71 6.72 -18.40
N SER A 54 -3.98 7.84 -18.43
CA SER A 54 -4.48 9.09 -19.01
C SER A 54 -4.51 8.98 -20.54
N ARG A 55 -5.57 9.49 -21.15
CA ARG A 55 -5.72 9.61 -22.60
C ARG A 55 -5.05 10.87 -23.16
N GLU A 56 -5.04 11.93 -22.37
CA GLU A 56 -4.55 13.25 -22.79
C GLU A 56 -3.04 13.37 -22.59
N ARG A 57 -2.50 12.73 -21.56
CA ARG A 57 -1.10 12.82 -21.17
C ARG A 57 -0.51 11.41 -21.12
N SER A 58 0.22 11.07 -22.17
CA SER A 58 0.81 9.73 -22.32
C SER A 58 1.65 9.35 -21.10
N GLY A 59 1.37 8.18 -20.52
CA GLY A 59 2.06 7.63 -19.36
C GLY A 59 1.59 8.15 -18.01
N GLU A 60 0.78 9.23 -17.93
CA GLU A 60 0.23 9.71 -16.66
C GLU A 60 -0.96 8.85 -16.20
N ALA A 61 -1.25 8.94 -14.91
CA ALA A 61 -2.34 8.25 -14.24
C ALA A 61 -3.59 9.14 -14.11
N ILE A 62 -4.75 8.51 -14.15
CA ILE A 62 -6.04 9.06 -13.74
C ILE A 62 -6.51 8.27 -12.53
N PHE A 63 -6.89 8.97 -11.46
CA PHE A 63 -7.30 8.39 -10.19
C PHE A 63 -8.82 8.30 -10.13
N GLY A 64 -9.33 7.08 -9.97
CA GLY A 64 -10.75 6.80 -9.91
C GLY A 64 -11.21 6.45 -8.50
N ILE A 65 -12.35 7.00 -8.10
CA ILE A 65 -13.07 6.65 -6.90
C ILE A 65 -14.46 6.21 -7.32
N SER A 66 -14.90 5.03 -6.89
CA SER A 66 -16.22 4.49 -7.15
C SER A 66 -16.93 4.18 -5.84
N CYS A 67 -18.13 4.71 -5.66
CA CYS A 67 -19.02 4.32 -4.57
C CYS A 67 -20.12 3.41 -5.12
N TYR A 68 -20.06 2.15 -4.73
CA TYR A 68 -21.00 1.11 -5.06
C TYR A 68 -22.13 1.04 -4.04
N ARG A 69 -23.35 0.81 -4.52
CA ARG A 69 -24.50 0.46 -3.70
C ARG A 69 -25.41 -0.52 -4.42
N GLN A 70 -26.24 -1.21 -3.64
CA GLN A 70 -27.33 -2.02 -4.17
C GLN A 70 -28.68 -1.61 -3.55
N ILE A 71 -29.76 -1.85 -4.29
CA ILE A 71 -31.13 -1.58 -3.88
C ILE A 71 -32.02 -2.72 -4.37
N ALA A 72 -33.06 -3.08 -3.62
CA ALA A 72 -34.04 -4.04 -4.07
C ALA A 72 -34.82 -3.49 -5.29
N ALA A 73 -34.98 -4.29 -6.32
CA ALA A 73 -35.69 -3.87 -7.54
C ALA A 73 -37.16 -3.47 -7.26
N GLU A 74 -37.75 -3.96 -6.17
CA GLU A 74 -39.08 -3.61 -5.73
C GLU A 74 -39.22 -2.18 -5.23
N GLU A 75 -38.12 -1.60 -4.74
CA GLU A 75 -38.07 -0.24 -4.21
C GLU A 75 -37.95 0.83 -5.30
N LEU A 76 -37.63 0.46 -6.54
CA LEU A 76 -37.51 1.40 -7.65
C LEU A 76 -38.86 1.96 -8.08
N VAL A 77 -38.91 3.29 -8.20
CA VAL A 77 -40.08 4.04 -8.71
C VAL A 77 -40.23 3.81 -10.20
N SER A 78 -39.14 3.79 -10.95
CA SER A 78 -39.11 3.54 -12.39
C SER A 78 -38.26 2.29 -12.66
N LYS A 79 -38.85 1.29 -13.33
CA LYS A 79 -38.17 0.07 -13.73
C LYS A 79 -38.00 0.06 -15.24
N THR A 80 -36.77 -0.10 -15.69
CA THR A 80 -36.47 -0.36 -17.09
C THR A 80 -36.62 -1.85 -17.40
N ASP A 81 -36.91 -2.21 -18.66
CA ASP A 81 -37.20 -3.60 -19.07
C ASP A 81 -36.00 -4.56 -18.87
N ASP A 82 -34.81 -4.02 -18.69
CA ASP A 82 -33.58 -4.77 -18.43
C ASP A 82 -33.42 -5.20 -16.95
N VAL A 83 -34.20 -4.64 -16.02
CA VAL A 83 -34.19 -5.03 -14.61
C VAL A 83 -34.89 -6.37 -14.42
N THR A 84 -34.15 -7.46 -14.63
CA THR A 84 -34.64 -8.86 -14.50
C THR A 84 -34.29 -9.51 -13.17
N ARG A 85 -33.51 -8.82 -12.29
CA ARG A 85 -33.04 -9.32 -11.00
C ARG A 85 -33.80 -8.70 -9.85
N SER A 86 -33.79 -9.39 -8.69
CA SER A 86 -34.37 -8.87 -7.45
C SER A 86 -33.60 -7.69 -6.86
N THR A 87 -32.34 -7.51 -7.26
CA THR A 87 -31.45 -6.46 -6.75
C THR A 87 -30.78 -5.74 -7.92
N VAL A 88 -30.76 -4.41 -7.85
CA VAL A 88 -30.05 -3.54 -8.78
C VAL A 88 -28.78 -3.04 -8.12
N GLN A 89 -27.67 -3.18 -8.83
CA GLN A 89 -26.33 -2.81 -8.38
C GLN A 89 -25.80 -1.71 -9.29
N LYS A 90 -25.42 -0.56 -8.72
CA LYS A 90 -24.83 0.55 -9.46
C LYS A 90 -23.65 1.16 -8.69
N SER A 91 -22.77 1.79 -9.44
CA SER A 91 -21.67 2.57 -8.90
C SER A 91 -21.72 4.00 -9.44
N VAL A 92 -21.43 4.96 -8.60
CA VAL A 92 -21.15 6.33 -9.01
C VAL A 92 -19.65 6.55 -8.91
N CYS A 93 -19.03 7.00 -10.01
CA CYS A 93 -17.58 7.13 -10.11
C CYS A 93 -17.18 8.58 -10.34
N VAL A 94 -16.04 8.97 -9.79
CA VAL A 94 -15.34 10.23 -10.10
C VAL A 94 -13.94 9.88 -10.60
N LEU A 95 -13.52 10.51 -11.69
CA LEU A 95 -12.17 10.43 -12.23
C LEU A 95 -11.47 11.77 -12.00
N SER A 96 -10.26 11.74 -11.48
CA SER A 96 -9.45 12.91 -11.16
C SER A 96 -8.03 12.77 -11.69
N ARG A 97 -7.40 13.87 -12.10
CA ARG A 97 -5.98 13.91 -12.46
C ARG A 97 -5.06 13.90 -11.24
N VAL A 98 -5.62 14.20 -10.07
CA VAL A 98 -4.88 14.28 -8.81
C VAL A 98 -5.44 13.26 -7.81
N PRO A 99 -4.60 12.62 -6.97
CA PRO A 99 -5.00 11.51 -6.10
C PRO A 99 -5.70 11.97 -4.81
N LEU A 100 -6.79 12.71 -4.92
CA LEU A 100 -7.63 13.19 -3.81
C LEU A 100 -8.55 12.09 -3.27
N PHE A 101 -8.04 10.89 -3.04
CA PHE A 101 -8.83 9.71 -2.70
C PHE A 101 -9.79 9.92 -1.53
N GLY A 102 -9.31 10.40 -0.39
CA GLY A 102 -10.13 10.57 0.79
C GLY A 102 -11.12 11.73 0.66
N ALA A 103 -10.65 12.89 0.17
CA ALA A 103 -11.50 14.07 0.01
C ALA A 103 -12.66 13.80 -0.95
N LEU A 104 -12.41 13.15 -2.07
CA LEU A 104 -13.43 12.76 -3.05
C LEU A 104 -14.34 11.65 -2.52
N ARG A 105 -13.79 10.65 -1.80
CA ARG A 105 -14.57 9.59 -1.18
C ARG A 105 -15.69 10.16 -0.31
N ALA A 106 -15.34 11.03 0.62
CA ALA A 106 -16.29 11.59 1.57
C ALA A 106 -17.46 12.32 0.87
N LYS A 107 -17.18 13.02 -0.24
CA LYS A 107 -18.22 13.68 -1.05
C LYS A 107 -19.05 12.69 -1.85
N LEU A 108 -18.37 11.75 -2.51
CA LEU A 108 -19.02 10.77 -3.39
C LEU A 108 -19.96 9.83 -2.64
N GLU A 109 -19.61 9.41 -1.42
CA GLU A 109 -20.48 8.60 -0.56
C GLU A 109 -21.82 9.29 -0.26
N VAL A 110 -21.79 10.60 0.07
CA VAL A 110 -23.00 11.37 0.32
C VAL A 110 -23.87 11.48 -0.93
N ILE A 111 -23.25 11.77 -2.06
CA ILE A 111 -23.96 11.96 -3.35
C ILE A 111 -24.55 10.64 -3.84
N THR A 112 -23.79 9.55 -3.76
CA THR A 112 -24.27 8.23 -4.13
C THR A 112 -25.48 7.82 -3.28
N ARG A 113 -25.44 8.13 -1.98
CA ARG A 113 -26.56 7.90 -1.07
C ARG A 113 -27.79 8.72 -1.49
N ALA A 114 -27.61 9.98 -1.83
CA ALA A 114 -28.68 10.85 -2.31
C ALA A 114 -29.28 10.36 -3.64
N TYR A 115 -28.42 9.97 -4.60
CA TYR A 115 -28.85 9.42 -5.89
C TYR A 115 -29.69 8.14 -5.73
N PHE A 116 -29.29 7.26 -4.85
CA PHE A 116 -30.06 6.03 -4.55
C PHE A 116 -31.37 6.32 -3.78
N ALA A 117 -31.41 7.39 -2.98
CA ALA A 117 -32.63 7.78 -2.25
C ALA A 117 -33.75 8.27 -3.17
N GLU A 118 -33.41 8.75 -4.37
CA GLU A 118 -34.41 9.09 -5.42
C GLU A 118 -35.16 7.87 -5.93
N ARG A 119 -34.61 6.67 -5.83
CA ARG A 119 -35.18 5.41 -6.32
C ARG A 119 -35.56 5.43 -7.81
N ASP A 120 -35.02 6.39 -8.55
CA ASP A 120 -35.23 6.62 -9.98
C ASP A 120 -33.90 6.99 -10.64
N PHE A 121 -33.26 6.01 -11.25
CA PHE A 121 -31.93 6.18 -11.85
C PHE A 121 -31.94 6.93 -13.19
N ALA A 122 -33.10 7.32 -13.72
CA ALA A 122 -33.20 8.21 -14.87
C ALA A 122 -32.90 9.67 -14.50
N LYS A 123 -32.94 10.05 -13.21
CA LYS A 123 -32.65 11.39 -12.72
C LYS A 123 -31.15 11.62 -12.56
N VAL A 124 -30.46 11.85 -13.66
CA VAL A 124 -28.98 12.01 -13.70
C VAL A 124 -28.50 13.44 -13.43
N GLU A 125 -29.42 14.42 -13.28
CA GLU A 125 -29.10 15.84 -13.06
C GLU A 125 -28.28 16.05 -11.79
N VAL A 126 -28.51 15.24 -10.75
CA VAL A 126 -27.74 15.30 -9.50
C VAL A 126 -26.27 14.97 -9.74
N LEU A 127 -25.96 14.08 -10.70
CA LEU A 127 -24.60 13.70 -11.03
C LEU A 127 -23.85 14.80 -11.80
N SER A 128 -24.53 15.46 -12.76
CA SER A 128 -23.95 16.60 -13.48
C SER A 128 -23.69 17.78 -12.54
N GLN A 129 -24.62 18.06 -11.61
CA GLN A 129 -24.45 19.12 -10.62
C GLN A 129 -23.31 18.78 -9.65
N MET A 130 -23.18 17.53 -9.22
CA MET A 130 -22.04 17.06 -8.45
C MET A 130 -20.72 17.36 -9.15
N TYR A 131 -20.61 17.01 -10.44
CA TYR A 131 -19.40 17.28 -11.22
C TYR A 131 -19.04 18.76 -11.20
N THR A 132 -20.00 19.65 -11.47
CA THR A 132 -19.80 21.11 -11.43
C THR A 132 -19.27 21.56 -10.06
N ASN A 133 -19.92 21.13 -8.98
CA ASN A 133 -19.52 21.48 -7.62
C ASN A 133 -18.12 20.94 -7.26
N LEU A 134 -17.75 19.73 -7.72
CA LEU A 134 -16.42 19.18 -7.51
C LEU A 134 -15.35 19.96 -8.28
N CYS A 135 -15.63 20.38 -9.53
CA CYS A 135 -14.73 21.22 -10.30
C CYS A 135 -14.50 22.58 -9.63
N GLU A 136 -15.55 23.18 -9.04
CA GLU A 136 -15.41 24.45 -8.30
C GLU A 136 -14.60 24.31 -7.01
N MET A 137 -14.67 23.15 -6.34
CA MET A 137 -13.90 22.88 -5.11
C MET A 137 -12.44 22.49 -5.37
N PHE A 138 -12.16 21.85 -6.51
CA PHE A 138 -10.86 21.27 -6.85
C PHE A 138 -10.45 21.70 -8.26
N ASP A 139 -10.22 23.02 -8.44
CA ASP A 139 -9.91 23.62 -9.74
C ASP A 139 -8.42 23.61 -10.10
N SER A 140 -7.56 23.14 -9.19
CA SER A 140 -6.11 23.13 -9.35
C SER A 140 -5.59 21.73 -9.72
N ASP A 141 -4.70 21.64 -10.71
CA ASP A 141 -3.91 20.46 -11.02
C ASP A 141 -2.78 20.22 -9.99
N VAL A 142 -2.56 21.16 -9.08
CA VAL A 142 -1.54 21.08 -8.02
C VAL A 142 -2.23 20.95 -6.68
N ILE A 143 -1.91 19.87 -5.98
CA ILE A 143 -2.40 19.64 -4.61
C ILE A 143 -1.23 19.76 -3.63
N ASP A 144 -1.54 20.28 -2.46
CA ASP A 144 -0.60 20.23 -1.34
C ASP A 144 -0.73 18.91 -0.56
N GLU A 145 0.25 18.63 0.28
CA GLU A 145 0.31 17.42 1.11
C GLU A 145 -0.91 17.28 2.01
N GLN A 146 -1.43 18.41 2.51
CA GLN A 146 -2.58 18.42 3.41
C GLN A 146 -3.85 17.99 2.66
N ALA A 147 -4.11 18.55 1.48
CA ALA A 147 -5.27 18.18 0.67
C ALA A 147 -5.21 16.73 0.19
N ALA A 148 -4.03 16.26 -0.22
CA ALA A 148 -3.81 14.86 -0.63
C ALA A 148 -4.03 13.86 0.51
N SER A 149 -3.82 14.27 1.76
CA SER A 149 -3.85 13.43 2.95
C SER A 149 -5.21 13.42 3.66
N ILE A 150 -6.18 14.25 3.25
CA ILE A 150 -7.51 14.30 3.87
C ILE A 150 -8.14 12.90 3.89
N ASP A 151 -8.65 12.50 5.06
CA ASP A 151 -9.39 11.25 5.27
C ASP A 151 -8.59 9.97 4.91
N ILE A 152 -7.25 10.04 5.03
CA ILE A 152 -6.33 8.91 4.89
C ILE A 152 -5.71 8.64 6.26
N SER A 153 -6.18 7.58 6.94
CA SER A 153 -5.68 7.23 8.27
C SER A 153 -4.47 6.31 8.23
N VAL A 154 -3.34 6.85 8.61
CA VAL A 154 -2.08 6.13 8.85
C VAL A 154 -2.12 5.42 10.21
N GLN A 155 -2.84 5.98 11.18
CA GLN A 155 -3.03 5.33 12.48
C GLN A 155 -3.62 3.92 12.33
N GLU A 156 -4.68 3.77 11.50
CA GLU A 156 -5.32 2.47 11.28
C GLU A 156 -4.35 1.47 10.63
N LEU A 157 -3.49 1.92 9.71
CA LEU A 157 -2.43 1.08 9.14
C LEU A 157 -1.47 0.56 10.23
N PHE A 158 -1.01 1.44 11.13
CA PHE A 158 -0.13 1.04 12.24
C PHE A 158 -0.85 0.15 13.26
N LEU A 159 -2.11 0.40 13.56
CA LEU A 159 -2.89 -0.45 14.47
C LEU A 159 -3.06 -1.86 13.91
N CYS A 160 -3.25 -1.98 12.60
CA CYS A 160 -3.40 -3.26 11.91
C CYS A 160 -2.07 -4.04 11.80
N PHE A 161 -1.00 -3.37 11.33
CA PHE A 161 0.28 -4.03 11.03
C PHE A 161 1.36 -3.85 12.10
N ARG A 162 1.20 -2.93 13.05
CA ARG A 162 2.17 -2.61 14.11
C ARG A 162 3.58 -2.36 13.53
N HIS A 163 4.62 -2.93 14.10
CA HIS A 163 6.00 -2.85 13.61
C HIS A 163 6.16 -3.32 12.14
N ARG A 164 5.26 -4.18 11.65
CA ARG A 164 5.31 -4.70 10.27
C ARG A 164 5.00 -3.63 9.21
N VAL A 165 4.50 -2.45 9.60
CA VAL A 165 4.43 -1.30 8.67
C VAL A 165 5.81 -0.99 8.11
N LEU A 166 6.88 -1.11 8.92
CA LEU A 166 8.25 -0.92 8.44
C LEU A 166 8.69 -2.00 7.44
N VAL A 167 8.18 -3.23 7.58
CA VAL A 167 8.40 -4.29 6.57
C VAL A 167 7.72 -3.93 5.27
N LEU A 168 6.45 -3.48 5.30
CA LEU A 168 5.72 -3.02 4.11
C LEU A 168 6.42 -1.83 3.45
N PHE A 169 6.86 -0.87 4.26
CA PHE A 169 7.60 0.29 3.79
C PHE A 169 8.90 -0.11 3.07
N LYS A 170 9.73 -0.93 3.69
CA LYS A 170 10.97 -1.43 3.08
C LYS A 170 10.70 -2.30 1.83
N LEU A 171 9.61 -3.07 1.83
CA LEU A 171 9.22 -3.96 0.73
C LEU A 171 8.95 -3.18 -0.58
N LEU A 172 8.24 -2.04 -0.51
CA LEU A 172 7.99 -1.21 -1.69
C LEU A 172 9.28 -0.56 -2.22
N LEU A 173 10.21 -0.16 -1.34
CA LEU A 173 11.51 0.36 -1.74
C LEU A 173 12.36 -0.68 -2.49
N LEU A 174 12.19 -1.97 -2.19
CA LEU A 174 12.88 -3.07 -2.88
C LEU A 174 12.27 -3.40 -4.25
N GLU A 175 11.25 -2.70 -4.70
CA GLU A 175 10.61 -2.87 -6.02
C GLU A 175 10.17 -4.32 -6.27
N LYS A 176 9.41 -4.88 -5.32
CA LYS A 176 8.92 -6.26 -5.37
C LYS A 176 7.49 -6.34 -5.93
N LYS A 177 7.10 -7.55 -6.32
CA LYS A 177 5.76 -7.87 -6.81
C LYS A 177 4.86 -8.23 -5.63
N VAL A 178 4.03 -7.27 -5.20
CA VAL A 178 3.23 -7.35 -3.98
C VAL A 178 1.76 -7.33 -4.30
N VAL A 179 1.01 -8.30 -3.78
CA VAL A 179 -0.46 -8.34 -3.83
C VAL A 179 -1.01 -8.13 -2.42
N PHE A 180 -1.89 -7.16 -2.29
CA PHE A 180 -2.75 -6.96 -1.14
C PHE A 180 -4.08 -7.65 -1.41
N ASN A 181 -4.35 -8.75 -0.71
CA ASN A 181 -5.60 -9.50 -0.80
C ASN A 181 -6.40 -9.28 0.48
N ILE A 182 -7.18 -8.22 0.49
CA ILE A 182 -7.91 -7.71 1.64
C ILE A 182 -9.38 -7.51 1.27
N SER A 183 -10.28 -7.86 2.16
CA SER A 183 -11.72 -7.64 2.05
C SER A 183 -12.22 -6.98 3.34
N PRO A 184 -13.15 -6.01 3.28
CA PRO A 184 -13.82 -5.44 2.10
C PRO A 184 -12.87 -4.55 1.26
N VAL A 185 -13.30 -4.18 0.04
CA VAL A 185 -12.44 -3.43 -0.90
C VAL A 185 -12.14 -2.01 -0.41
N GLN A 186 -13.02 -1.40 0.36
CA GLN A 186 -12.76 -0.11 1.01
C GLN A 186 -11.55 -0.19 1.96
N LEU A 187 -11.46 -1.26 2.77
CA LEU A 187 -10.32 -1.48 3.66
C LEU A 187 -9.02 -1.71 2.86
N LEU A 188 -9.11 -2.46 1.75
CA LEU A 188 -8.01 -2.67 0.82
C LEU A 188 -7.46 -1.35 0.29
N GLY A 189 -8.33 -0.52 -0.30
CA GLY A 189 -7.94 0.78 -0.87
C GLY A 189 -7.37 1.72 0.19
N ALA A 190 -8.02 1.82 1.36
CA ALA A 190 -7.56 2.64 2.48
C ALA A 190 -6.17 2.20 2.98
N THR A 191 -5.95 0.89 3.15
CA THR A 191 -4.65 0.33 3.59
C THR A 191 -3.54 0.69 2.61
N MET A 192 -3.77 0.50 1.31
CA MET A 192 -2.76 0.74 0.29
C MET A 192 -2.43 2.24 0.13
N VAL A 193 -3.45 3.10 0.13
CA VAL A 193 -3.24 4.56 0.03
C VAL A 193 -2.56 5.09 1.30
N ALA A 194 -2.96 4.62 2.49
CA ALA A 194 -2.28 4.97 3.74
C ALA A 194 -0.79 4.57 3.73
N LEU A 195 -0.47 3.38 3.21
CA LEU A 195 0.93 2.92 3.12
C LEU A 195 1.77 3.82 2.20
N VAL A 196 1.27 4.15 1.01
CA VAL A 196 2.05 4.99 0.08
C VAL A 196 2.14 6.44 0.55
N SER A 197 1.17 6.93 1.34
CA SER A 197 1.21 8.27 1.94
C SER A 197 2.33 8.45 2.97
N LEU A 198 2.99 7.36 3.40
CA LEU A 198 4.17 7.42 4.27
C LEU A 198 5.45 7.87 3.54
N TYR A 199 5.45 7.87 2.21
CA TYR A 199 6.59 8.34 1.42
C TYR A 199 6.39 9.81 1.07
N PRO A 200 7.38 10.67 1.34
CA PRO A 200 7.25 12.11 1.08
C PRO A 200 6.90 12.39 -0.37
N LYS A 201 5.92 13.25 -0.58
CA LYS A 201 5.45 13.72 -1.89
C LYS A 201 4.96 12.63 -2.87
N VAL A 202 4.70 11.42 -2.39
CA VAL A 202 4.22 10.35 -3.27
C VAL A 202 2.78 10.60 -3.72
N LEU A 203 1.90 11.10 -2.83
CA LEU A 203 0.53 11.41 -3.22
C LEU A 203 0.48 12.63 -4.16
N GLU A 204 1.34 13.63 -4.00
CA GLU A 204 1.33 14.83 -4.84
C GLU A 204 1.93 14.58 -6.22
N GLU A 205 3.06 13.84 -6.28
CA GLU A 205 3.85 13.69 -7.51
C GLU A 205 4.21 12.23 -7.84
N GLY A 206 4.45 11.40 -6.81
CA GLY A 206 5.07 10.09 -7.00
C GLY A 206 4.20 9.04 -7.66
N LEU A 207 2.87 9.21 -7.67
CA LEU A 207 1.91 8.31 -8.32
C LEU A 207 1.59 8.70 -9.77
N LYS A 208 2.14 9.78 -10.28
CA LYS A 208 1.79 10.34 -11.59
C LYS A 208 1.96 9.36 -12.76
N PHE A 209 2.90 8.42 -12.66
CA PHE A 209 3.25 7.48 -13.73
C PHE A 209 3.05 6.01 -13.36
N CYS A 210 2.17 5.71 -12.40
CA CYS A 210 1.99 4.38 -11.85
C CYS A 210 0.95 3.49 -12.56
N ALA A 211 0.21 4.02 -13.55
CA ALA A 211 -0.99 3.39 -14.09
C ALA A 211 -0.72 2.23 -15.07
N ALA A 212 0.25 2.41 -15.95
CA ALA A 212 0.51 1.47 -17.04
C ALA A 212 2.02 1.27 -17.23
N PRO A 213 2.44 0.10 -17.72
CA PRO A 213 3.81 -0.06 -18.15
C PRO A 213 4.05 0.95 -19.29
N SER A 214 5.00 1.86 -19.09
CA SER A 214 5.42 2.75 -20.15
C SER A 214 5.74 1.89 -21.37
N GLN A 215 5.11 2.15 -22.51
CA GLN A 215 5.57 1.61 -23.77
C GLN A 215 7.00 2.13 -23.92
N LEU A 216 7.97 1.29 -23.60
CA LEU A 216 9.31 1.46 -24.13
C LEU A 216 9.08 1.48 -25.63
N THR A 217 9.18 2.64 -26.26
CA THR A 217 9.32 2.75 -27.70
C THR A 217 10.36 1.72 -28.07
N GLU A 218 9.93 0.66 -28.76
CA GLU A 218 10.81 -0.22 -29.53
C GLU A 218 11.41 0.63 -30.66
N ALA A 219 12.26 1.58 -30.27
CA ALA A 219 13.10 2.31 -31.17
C ALA A 219 14.37 1.49 -31.27
N THR A 220 14.48 0.83 -32.42
CA THR A 220 15.72 0.33 -33.00
C THR A 220 16.34 -0.94 -32.45
N ASP A 221 15.74 -2.09 -32.82
CA ASP A 221 16.55 -3.24 -33.23
C ASP A 221 16.12 -3.75 -34.61
N SER A 222 15.96 -2.82 -35.55
CA SER A 222 15.81 -3.13 -36.98
C SER A 222 17.00 -2.58 -37.78
N HIS A 223 18.22 -3.00 -37.39
CA HIS A 223 19.37 -2.91 -38.28
C HIS A 223 20.44 -3.89 -37.82
N SER A 224 20.34 -5.11 -38.31
CA SER A 224 21.45 -5.94 -38.80
C SER A 224 20.97 -7.36 -39.12
N GLN A 225 20.27 -7.49 -40.23
CA GLN A 225 20.34 -8.69 -41.05
C GLN A 225 20.74 -8.20 -42.46
N SER A 226 22.00 -8.22 -42.73
CA SER A 226 22.54 -8.39 -44.05
C SER A 226 23.59 -9.48 -43.96
N GLU A 227 23.23 -10.58 -44.56
CA GLU A 227 24.11 -11.69 -44.90
C GLU A 227 25.31 -11.16 -45.66
N ASP A 228 26.51 -11.68 -45.29
CA ASP A 228 27.47 -12.06 -46.32
C ASP A 228 28.42 -13.14 -45.74
N GLU A 229 28.30 -14.31 -46.35
CA GLU A 229 29.32 -15.36 -46.30
C GLU A 229 30.59 -14.88 -47.01
N THR A 230 31.77 -15.17 -46.45
CA THR A 230 32.80 -16.01 -47.09
C THR A 230 34.16 -15.93 -46.41
N SER A 231 34.64 -17.14 -46.17
CA SER A 231 36.00 -17.66 -46.34
C SER A 231 37.20 -17.21 -45.46
N ASN A 232 37.69 -18.25 -44.76
CA ASN A 232 39.06 -18.75 -44.70
C ASN A 232 40.23 -17.87 -44.21
N GLY A 233 40.95 -18.44 -43.24
CA GLY A 233 42.37 -18.19 -43.11
C GLY A 233 42.97 -18.44 -41.72
N SER A 234 43.46 -19.66 -41.58
CA SER A 234 44.43 -20.26 -40.66
C SER A 234 45.47 -19.39 -39.97
N SER A 235 45.83 -19.97 -38.84
CA SER A 235 47.18 -20.11 -38.19
C SER A 235 47.46 -19.17 -37.03
N ASP A 236 47.61 -19.65 -35.89
CA ASP A 236 48.58 -20.49 -35.23
C ASP A 236 49.51 -19.72 -34.27
N THR A 237 49.70 -20.31 -33.12
CA THR A 237 50.78 -20.17 -32.15
C THR A 237 50.79 -19.08 -31.11
N GLY A 238 50.85 -19.53 -29.87
CA GLY A 238 51.82 -19.09 -28.88
C GLY A 238 51.36 -19.01 -27.45
N ALA A 239 51.71 -20.03 -26.71
CA ALA A 239 51.59 -20.24 -25.27
C ALA A 239 52.26 -19.16 -24.40
N ALA A 240 51.75 -18.96 -23.19
CA ALA A 240 52.37 -19.21 -21.90
C ALA A 240 51.84 -18.32 -20.77
N SER A 241 51.28 -18.98 -19.81
CA SER A 241 51.34 -18.84 -18.36
C SER A 241 51.80 -17.54 -17.70
N ALA A 242 51.00 -17.06 -16.76
CA ALA A 242 51.39 -17.03 -15.36
C ALA A 242 50.25 -16.48 -14.46
N ALA A 243 50.15 -17.11 -13.33
CA ALA A 243 49.23 -16.84 -12.24
C ALA A 243 49.40 -15.48 -11.60
N GLY A 244 48.30 -14.91 -11.08
CA GLY A 244 48.33 -13.75 -10.21
C GLY A 244 46.92 -13.43 -9.72
N SER A 245 46.58 -14.00 -8.58
CA SER A 245 45.42 -13.65 -7.76
C SER A 245 45.33 -12.17 -7.46
N ASN A 246 44.15 -11.55 -7.66
CA ASN A 246 43.63 -10.59 -6.71
C ASN A 246 42.13 -10.41 -6.95
N GLU A 247 41.35 -10.87 -6.01
CA GLU A 247 39.95 -10.56 -5.86
C GLU A 247 39.80 -9.10 -5.40
N GLY A 248 39.21 -8.29 -6.21
CA GLY A 248 38.78 -6.95 -5.93
C GLY A 248 37.80 -6.57 -7.03
N GLY A 249 36.60 -7.16 -6.98
CA GLY A 249 35.53 -6.80 -7.90
C GLY A 249 35.05 -5.39 -7.61
N GLU A 250 35.67 -4.43 -8.25
CA GLU A 250 35.20 -3.05 -8.37
C GLU A 250 33.82 -3.09 -9.06
N VAL A 251 32.78 -2.80 -8.29
CA VAL A 251 31.42 -2.64 -8.84
C VAL A 251 31.46 -1.43 -9.75
N VAL A 252 31.62 -1.66 -11.04
CA VAL A 252 31.53 -0.61 -12.06
C VAL A 252 30.10 -0.05 -12.02
N ILE A 253 29.95 1.08 -11.31
CA ILE A 253 28.71 1.87 -11.34
C ILE A 253 28.62 2.43 -12.76
N PRO A 254 27.58 2.09 -13.54
CA PRO A 254 27.41 2.67 -14.88
C PRO A 254 27.30 4.19 -14.76
N PRO A 255 27.77 4.97 -15.77
CA PRO A 255 27.77 6.42 -15.70
C PRO A 255 26.37 6.96 -15.42
N SER A 256 26.29 7.94 -14.53
CA SER A 256 25.06 8.53 -13.96
C SER A 256 23.99 8.88 -15.02
N ASN A 257 24.40 9.26 -16.22
CA ASN A 257 23.49 9.70 -17.27
C ASN A 257 22.62 8.58 -17.84
N ALA A 258 23.12 7.33 -17.92
CA ALA A 258 22.35 6.21 -18.48
C ALA A 258 21.16 5.78 -17.57
N VAL A 259 21.21 6.08 -16.29
CA VAL A 259 20.13 5.77 -15.33
C VAL A 259 18.96 6.75 -15.45
N LEU A 260 19.25 7.99 -15.84
CA LEU A 260 18.28 9.08 -15.94
C LEU A 260 17.58 9.14 -17.32
N GLU A 261 18.11 8.43 -18.34
CA GLU A 261 17.53 8.46 -19.67
C GLU A 261 16.08 7.93 -19.66
N GLY A 262 15.19 8.82 -20.15
CA GLY A 262 13.76 8.54 -20.28
C GLY A 262 13.02 8.38 -18.94
N GLU A 263 13.59 8.82 -17.79
CA GLU A 263 12.82 8.92 -16.56
C GLU A 263 11.78 10.03 -16.67
N PRO A 264 10.55 9.78 -16.16
CA PRO A 264 9.56 10.83 -16.09
C PRO A 264 10.02 11.95 -15.15
N ASN A 265 9.75 13.18 -15.54
CA ASN A 265 10.12 14.35 -14.74
C ASN A 265 9.13 14.52 -13.57
N LEU A 266 9.55 14.12 -12.37
CA LEU A 266 8.85 14.39 -11.11
C LEU A 266 9.40 15.68 -10.48
N VAL A 267 8.51 16.53 -9.97
CA VAL A 267 8.91 17.72 -9.20
C VAL A 267 9.44 17.27 -7.84
N LYS A 268 10.75 17.40 -7.64
CA LYS A 268 11.45 16.95 -6.42
C LYS A 268 11.71 18.11 -5.47
N ASP A 269 11.72 17.79 -4.16
CA ASP A 269 12.16 18.71 -3.12
C ASP A 269 13.71 18.73 -3.00
N THR A 270 14.24 19.54 -2.07
CA THR A 270 15.67 19.71 -1.81
C THR A 270 16.37 18.45 -1.28
N PHE A 271 15.62 17.45 -0.81
CA PHE A 271 16.10 16.13 -0.42
C PHE A 271 16.02 15.10 -1.54
N GLY A 272 15.47 15.48 -2.71
CA GLY A 272 15.29 14.62 -3.86
C GLY A 272 14.02 13.73 -3.80
N PHE A 273 13.03 14.10 -2.97
CA PHE A 273 11.74 13.40 -2.89
C PHE A 273 10.69 14.05 -3.80
N PRO A 274 9.72 13.25 -4.33
CA PRO A 274 9.52 11.82 -4.09
C PRO A 274 10.60 10.95 -4.72
N LEU A 275 10.85 9.79 -4.11
CA LEU A 275 11.60 8.73 -4.79
C LEU A 275 10.83 8.26 -6.03
N SER A 276 11.53 7.96 -7.12
CA SER A 276 10.94 7.43 -8.36
C SER A 276 10.57 5.95 -8.20
N ILE A 277 9.68 5.64 -7.24
CA ILE A 277 9.26 4.26 -6.93
C ILE A 277 8.34 3.76 -8.04
N PHE A 278 7.19 4.42 -8.22
CA PHE A 278 6.13 3.98 -9.13
C PHE A 278 6.32 4.56 -10.54
N THR A 279 7.47 4.28 -11.15
CA THR A 279 7.83 4.72 -12.50
C THR A 279 8.30 3.53 -13.34
N LYS A 280 8.26 3.67 -14.65
CA LYS A 280 8.83 2.71 -15.62
C LYS A 280 8.60 1.23 -15.28
N GLY A 281 7.34 0.82 -15.31
CA GLY A 281 6.94 -0.57 -15.11
C GLY A 281 6.89 -1.02 -13.66
N TYR A 282 6.95 -0.12 -12.68
CA TYR A 282 6.50 -0.38 -11.31
C TYR A 282 5.10 0.21 -11.11
N LEU A 283 4.09 -0.65 -11.09
CA LEU A 283 2.68 -0.26 -11.05
C LEU A 283 2.16 -0.12 -9.62
N PHE A 284 1.23 0.82 -9.45
CA PHE A 284 0.44 0.94 -8.22
C PHE A 284 -1.04 0.98 -8.57
N HIS A 285 -1.81 -0.01 -8.09
CA HIS A 285 -3.25 -0.06 -8.27
C HIS A 285 -3.93 -0.46 -6.96
N PRO A 286 -4.62 0.45 -6.26
CA PRO A 286 -5.34 0.13 -5.02
C PRO A 286 -6.39 -0.96 -5.18
N TYR A 287 -6.99 -1.06 -6.37
CA TYR A 287 -7.83 -2.17 -6.77
C TYR A 287 -7.57 -2.54 -8.23
N LEU A 288 -7.49 -3.82 -8.50
CA LEU A 288 -7.32 -4.38 -9.82
C LEU A 288 -8.27 -5.59 -10.01
N SER A 289 -9.07 -5.55 -11.07
CA SER A 289 -9.95 -6.67 -11.40
C SER A 289 -9.19 -7.76 -12.16
N ILE A 290 -9.77 -8.95 -12.22
CA ILE A 290 -9.16 -10.11 -12.89
C ILE A 290 -8.89 -9.87 -14.39
N SER A 291 -9.62 -8.96 -15.02
CA SER A 291 -9.43 -8.57 -16.43
C SER A 291 -8.05 -7.97 -16.72
N TYR A 292 -7.35 -7.50 -15.70
CA TYR A 292 -6.00 -6.93 -15.83
C TYR A 292 -4.86 -7.93 -15.54
N LEU A 293 -5.17 -9.22 -15.36
CA LEU A 293 -4.16 -10.23 -15.04
C LEU A 293 -3.04 -10.31 -16.09
N ASP A 294 -3.37 -10.12 -17.37
CA ASP A 294 -2.38 -10.17 -18.44
C ASP A 294 -1.47 -8.94 -18.46
N MET A 295 -1.95 -7.78 -17.99
CA MET A 295 -1.11 -6.60 -17.80
C MET A 295 0.04 -6.88 -16.82
N ILE A 296 -0.24 -7.48 -15.66
CA ILE A 296 0.82 -7.76 -14.67
C ILE A 296 1.77 -8.88 -15.07
N ARG A 297 1.41 -9.70 -16.08
CA ARG A 297 2.27 -10.72 -16.68
C ARG A 297 3.22 -10.16 -17.73
N SER A 298 2.98 -8.95 -18.20
CA SER A 298 3.80 -8.32 -19.23
C SER A 298 5.26 -8.22 -18.80
N LYS A 299 6.19 -8.50 -19.71
CA LYS A 299 7.64 -8.42 -19.45
C LYS A 299 8.12 -7.01 -19.10
N VAL A 300 7.39 -5.97 -19.51
CA VAL A 300 7.72 -4.58 -19.20
C VAL A 300 7.32 -4.20 -17.78
N VAL A 301 6.48 -5.02 -17.10
CA VAL A 301 6.13 -4.85 -15.69
C VAL A 301 7.20 -5.50 -14.83
N ARG A 302 8.05 -4.67 -14.23
CA ARG A 302 9.17 -5.11 -13.39
C ARG A 302 8.77 -5.35 -11.93
N ALA A 303 7.81 -4.59 -11.42
CA ALA A 303 7.30 -4.65 -10.06
C ALA A 303 5.87 -4.11 -9.99
N TYR A 304 5.18 -4.39 -8.90
CA TYR A 304 3.86 -3.82 -8.64
C TYR A 304 3.47 -3.91 -7.16
N ALA A 305 2.65 -2.97 -6.73
CA ALA A 305 1.84 -3.06 -5.52
C ALA A 305 0.37 -2.95 -5.94
N ILE A 306 -0.34 -4.06 -5.92
CA ILE A 306 -1.72 -4.14 -6.39
C ILE A 306 -2.65 -4.70 -5.32
N GLY A 307 -3.87 -4.15 -5.29
CA GLY A 307 -4.96 -4.64 -4.48
C GLY A 307 -5.90 -5.54 -5.29
N ALA A 308 -6.32 -6.65 -4.71
CA ALA A 308 -7.27 -7.56 -5.33
C ALA A 308 -8.12 -8.26 -4.26
N THR A 309 -9.41 -8.42 -4.54
CA THR A 309 -10.33 -9.24 -3.73
C THR A 309 -10.45 -10.66 -4.28
N ASN A 310 -10.07 -10.88 -5.54
CA ASN A 310 -10.15 -12.17 -6.21
C ASN A 310 -8.98 -13.09 -5.82
N ALA A 311 -9.28 -14.27 -5.28
CA ALA A 311 -8.29 -15.24 -4.84
C ALA A 311 -7.37 -15.76 -5.97
N LEU A 312 -7.75 -15.62 -7.25
CA LEU A 312 -6.90 -16.03 -8.36
C LEU A 312 -5.55 -15.30 -8.39
N PHE A 313 -5.48 -14.04 -7.94
CA PHE A 313 -4.22 -13.32 -7.85
C PHE A 313 -3.22 -13.99 -6.91
N VAL A 314 -3.68 -14.49 -5.75
CA VAL A 314 -2.80 -15.12 -4.74
C VAL A 314 -2.43 -16.57 -5.07
N THR A 315 -3.15 -17.21 -6.02
CA THR A 315 -2.82 -18.58 -6.46
C THR A 315 -1.64 -18.61 -7.43
N LYS A 316 -1.34 -17.50 -8.11
CA LYS A 316 -0.27 -17.37 -9.10
C LYS A 316 1.06 -16.99 -8.44
N LYS A 317 1.60 -17.87 -7.60
CA LYS A 317 2.82 -17.64 -6.80
C LYS A 317 4.05 -17.32 -7.63
N ASP A 318 4.10 -17.72 -8.88
CA ASP A 318 5.15 -17.41 -9.85
C ASP A 318 5.23 -15.93 -10.23
N LEU A 319 4.13 -15.20 -10.00
CA LEU A 319 4.05 -13.76 -10.26
C LEU A 319 4.27 -12.91 -9.01
N LEU A 320 4.51 -13.49 -7.82
CA LEU A 320 4.46 -12.80 -6.55
C LEU A 320 5.76 -12.95 -5.76
N ASP A 321 6.17 -11.88 -5.09
CA ASP A 321 7.20 -11.88 -4.05
C ASP A 321 6.58 -11.87 -2.64
N ALA A 322 5.43 -11.19 -2.50
CA ALA A 322 4.75 -11.08 -1.22
C ALA A 322 3.22 -11.02 -1.37
N ILE A 323 2.53 -11.56 -0.37
CA ILE A 323 1.07 -11.49 -0.21
C ILE A 323 0.76 -10.84 1.12
N ILE A 324 -0.08 -9.81 1.10
CA ILE A 324 -0.51 -9.05 2.26
C ILE A 324 -2.00 -9.31 2.49
N THR A 325 -2.35 -9.70 3.70
CA THR A 325 -3.75 -9.98 4.10
C THR A 325 -4.06 -9.33 5.44
N ILE A 326 -5.33 -9.20 5.76
CA ILE A 326 -5.82 -8.82 7.09
C ILE A 326 -6.75 -9.94 7.52
N ASP A 327 -6.51 -10.48 8.73
CA ASP A 327 -7.32 -11.56 9.27
C ASP A 327 -8.63 -11.04 9.93
N GLU A 328 -9.47 -11.97 10.39
CA GLU A 328 -10.75 -11.63 11.02
C GLU A 328 -10.60 -10.83 12.32
N GLN A 329 -9.44 -10.90 12.97
CA GLN A 329 -9.09 -10.11 14.14
C GLN A 329 -8.52 -8.73 13.78
N SER A 330 -8.59 -8.32 12.52
CA SER A 330 -8.03 -7.07 12.01
C SER A 330 -6.51 -6.97 12.15
N CYS A 331 -5.81 -8.11 12.22
CA CYS A 331 -4.36 -8.17 12.25
C CYS A 331 -3.79 -8.35 10.84
N GLY A 332 -2.90 -7.44 10.43
CA GLY A 332 -2.23 -7.50 9.15
C GLY A 332 -1.20 -8.64 9.10
N GLN A 333 -1.22 -9.43 8.05
CA GLN A 333 -0.31 -10.54 7.79
C GLN A 333 0.53 -10.28 6.54
N ILE A 334 1.81 -10.65 6.59
CA ILE A 334 2.76 -10.49 5.48
C ILE A 334 3.36 -11.85 5.19
N ALA A 335 3.01 -12.45 4.05
CA ALA A 335 3.61 -13.68 3.57
C ALA A 335 4.67 -13.37 2.52
N LEU A 336 5.95 -13.37 2.91
CA LEU A 336 7.08 -13.26 2.00
C LEU A 336 7.39 -14.66 1.43
N LEU A 337 7.41 -14.78 0.10
CA LEU A 337 7.51 -16.07 -0.58
C LEU A 337 8.97 -16.55 -0.71
N ASP A 338 9.93 -15.63 -0.76
CA ASP A 338 11.35 -15.94 -0.86
C ASP A 338 12.08 -15.82 0.49
N ALA A 339 12.97 -16.77 0.78
CA ALA A 339 13.77 -16.83 2.01
C ALA A 339 14.82 -15.71 2.08
N ASN A 340 15.38 -15.27 0.93
CA ASN A 340 16.31 -14.16 0.90
C ASN A 340 15.59 -12.85 1.22
N LEU A 341 14.39 -12.66 0.66
CA LEU A 341 13.57 -11.49 0.95
C LEU A 341 13.17 -11.43 2.44
N LYS A 342 12.87 -12.57 3.09
CA LYS A 342 12.65 -12.62 4.55
C LYS A 342 13.87 -12.13 5.34
N ARG A 343 15.07 -12.48 4.91
CA ARG A 343 16.32 -12.06 5.56
C ARG A 343 16.59 -10.58 5.32
N GLU A 344 16.36 -10.06 4.12
CA GLU A 344 16.51 -8.66 3.76
C GLU A 344 15.56 -7.76 4.56
N LEU A 345 14.32 -8.19 4.75
CA LEU A 345 13.26 -7.44 5.44
C LEU A 345 13.18 -7.72 6.95
N ASN A 346 14.13 -8.45 7.52
CA ASN A 346 14.17 -8.65 8.97
C ASN A 346 14.45 -7.33 9.69
N LEU A 347 13.52 -6.91 10.54
CA LEU A 347 13.64 -5.65 11.29
C LEU A 347 14.79 -5.71 12.30
N THR A 348 15.53 -4.62 12.39
CA THR A 348 16.59 -4.45 13.39
C THR A 348 16.00 -4.15 14.76
N SER A 349 16.83 -4.16 15.82
CA SER A 349 16.39 -3.71 17.13
C SER A 349 16.05 -2.22 17.15
N ALA A 350 16.75 -1.42 16.34
CA ALA A 350 16.43 0.01 16.19
C ALA A 350 15.06 0.21 15.52
N ASP A 351 14.76 -0.55 14.45
CA ASP A 351 13.43 -0.55 13.82
C ASP A 351 12.32 -0.93 14.81
N LEU A 352 12.55 -1.95 15.64
CA LEU A 352 11.55 -2.41 16.62
C LEU A 352 11.30 -1.38 17.71
N ARG A 353 12.35 -0.71 18.23
CA ARG A 353 12.20 0.40 19.19
C ARG A 353 11.45 1.58 18.57
N PHE A 354 11.74 1.91 17.32
CA PHE A 354 11.02 2.95 16.59
C PHE A 354 9.55 2.59 16.42
N GLY A 355 9.24 1.36 16.00
CA GLY A 355 7.87 0.88 15.89
C GLY A 355 7.10 0.91 17.21
N ASP A 356 7.75 0.52 18.32
CA ASP A 356 7.16 0.60 19.66
C ASP A 356 6.91 2.06 20.10
N TYR A 357 7.85 2.96 19.83
CA TYR A 357 7.66 4.39 20.06
C TYR A 357 6.45 4.94 19.30
N ILE A 358 6.31 4.61 18.02
CA ILE A 358 5.15 4.96 17.20
C ILE A 358 3.86 4.43 17.82
N MET A 359 3.80 3.14 18.16
CA MET A 359 2.61 2.52 18.71
C MET A 359 2.17 3.15 20.03
N LYS A 360 3.11 3.48 20.91
CA LYS A 360 2.84 4.16 22.18
C LYS A 360 2.21 5.54 21.96
N ASN A 361 2.76 6.33 21.03
CA ASN A 361 2.21 7.66 20.74
C ASN A 361 0.80 7.57 20.11
N ILE A 362 0.54 6.58 19.26
CA ILE A 362 -0.82 6.33 18.74
C ILE A 362 -1.79 6.00 19.87
N GLU A 363 -1.40 5.11 20.79
CA GLU A 363 -2.24 4.74 21.95
C GLU A 363 -2.55 5.94 22.86
N ASP A 364 -1.59 6.84 23.06
CA ASP A 364 -1.77 8.05 23.85
C ASP A 364 -2.62 9.11 23.11
N ASN A 365 -2.42 9.29 21.82
CA ASN A 365 -3.27 10.16 20.96
C ASN A 365 -4.74 9.72 20.97
N ARG A 366 -5.00 8.41 20.91
CA ARG A 366 -6.37 7.87 20.98
C ARG A 366 -7.06 8.09 22.33
N LYS A 367 -6.30 8.22 23.40
CA LYS A 367 -6.85 8.59 24.73
C LYS A 367 -7.17 10.09 24.82
N SER A 368 -6.43 10.91 24.07
CA SER A 368 -6.58 12.37 24.04
C SER A 368 -6.30 12.89 22.63
N SER A 369 -7.36 13.03 21.84
CA SER A 369 -7.28 13.51 20.44
C SER A 369 -6.76 14.95 20.27
N ALA A 370 -6.44 15.63 21.37
CA ALA A 370 -5.82 16.96 21.35
C ALA A 370 -4.29 16.92 21.17
N LEU A 371 -3.67 15.73 21.21
CA LEU A 371 -2.23 15.56 21.03
C LEU A 371 -1.88 15.57 19.54
N PHE A 372 -0.83 16.28 19.17
CA PHE A 372 -0.27 16.20 17.82
C PHE A 372 0.49 14.89 17.61
N GLU A 373 1.28 14.48 18.62
CA GLU A 373 2.00 13.22 18.61
C GLU A 373 1.03 12.04 18.48
N GLY A 374 1.35 11.13 17.58
CA GLY A 374 0.52 9.98 17.26
C GLY A 374 -0.60 10.27 16.24
N SER A 375 -0.83 11.53 15.81
CA SER A 375 -1.75 11.86 14.71
C SER A 375 -1.25 11.36 13.36
N ASP A 376 -2.13 11.27 12.37
CA ASP A 376 -1.77 10.83 11.01
C ASP A 376 -0.69 11.74 10.37
N GLU A 377 -0.76 13.04 10.62
CA GLU A 377 0.25 14.00 10.16
C GLU A 377 1.60 13.78 10.84
N TRP A 378 1.61 13.64 12.16
CA TRP A 378 2.82 13.34 12.92
C TRP A 378 3.46 12.02 12.46
N LEU A 379 2.66 10.98 12.19
CA LEU A 379 3.15 9.69 11.70
C LEU A 379 3.84 9.82 10.34
N ARG A 380 3.30 10.62 9.42
CA ARG A 380 3.96 10.91 8.14
C ARG A 380 5.30 11.62 8.33
N LEU A 381 5.35 12.60 9.24
CA LEU A 381 6.60 13.29 9.58
C LEU A 381 7.63 12.32 10.17
N GLN A 382 7.24 11.42 11.10
CA GLN A 382 8.15 10.42 11.65
C GLN A 382 8.69 9.47 10.57
N MET A 383 7.87 9.05 9.63
CA MET A 383 8.29 8.20 8.53
C MET A 383 9.14 8.95 7.50
N ARG A 384 8.91 10.24 7.31
CA ARG A 384 9.80 11.10 6.51
C ARG A 384 11.19 11.18 7.11
N GLU A 385 11.30 11.46 8.41
CA GLU A 385 12.57 11.51 9.14
C GLU A 385 13.29 10.15 9.11
N TYR A 386 12.53 9.06 9.29
CA TYR A 386 13.07 7.71 9.16
C TYR A 386 13.67 7.46 7.76
N LEU A 387 12.96 7.84 6.70
CA LEU A 387 13.45 7.68 5.32
C LEU A 387 14.67 8.57 5.03
N LEU A 388 14.68 9.83 5.49
CA LEU A 388 15.79 10.75 5.33
C LEU A 388 17.07 10.22 5.98
N SER A 389 16.99 9.83 7.23
CA SER A 389 18.08 9.25 8.02
C SER A 389 18.60 7.95 7.40
N MET A 390 17.68 7.10 6.91
CA MET A 390 18.01 5.87 6.20
C MET A 390 18.71 6.15 4.87
N ALA A 391 18.25 7.15 4.11
CA ALA A 391 18.85 7.55 2.84
C ALA A 391 20.26 8.14 3.05
N ALA A 392 20.44 9.00 4.06
CA ALA A 392 21.74 9.52 4.45
C ALA A 392 22.71 8.39 4.87
N SER A 393 22.19 7.41 5.64
CA SER A 393 22.96 6.22 6.04
C SER A 393 23.33 5.35 4.84
N ALA A 394 22.38 5.13 3.93
CA ALA A 394 22.63 4.37 2.71
C ALA A 394 23.62 5.07 1.76
N ARG A 395 23.73 6.39 1.77
CA ARG A 395 24.73 7.15 1.01
C ARG A 395 26.10 7.11 1.65
N SER A 396 26.15 7.01 2.97
CA SER A 396 27.42 7.00 3.72
C SER A 396 28.12 5.63 3.62
N ASP A 397 29.45 5.60 3.83
CA ASP A 397 30.23 4.36 3.93
C ASP A 397 30.32 3.85 5.38
N LEU A 398 29.53 4.42 6.30
CA LEU A 398 29.52 4.06 7.70
C LEU A 398 28.73 2.75 7.92
N ASN A 399 29.44 1.62 8.00
CA ASN A 399 28.83 0.30 8.19
C ASN A 399 27.93 0.21 9.43
N VAL A 400 28.20 0.95 10.49
CA VAL A 400 27.38 0.99 11.70
C VAL A 400 26.02 1.61 11.42
N ALA A 401 25.97 2.76 10.74
CA ALA A 401 24.74 3.43 10.37
C ALA A 401 23.87 2.59 9.41
N ILE A 402 24.52 1.85 8.49
CA ILE A 402 23.86 0.91 7.58
C ILE A 402 23.28 -0.27 8.36
N ALA A 403 23.99 -0.81 9.35
CA ALA A 403 23.55 -1.96 10.15
C ALA A 403 22.30 -1.66 10.95
N ASP A 404 22.10 -0.43 11.40
CA ASP A 404 20.92 -0.01 12.15
C ASP A 404 19.60 -0.12 11.34
N TYR A 405 19.67 -0.06 10.00
CA TYR A 405 18.54 -0.26 9.10
C TYR A 405 18.49 -1.67 8.48
N GLY A 406 19.49 -2.52 8.76
CA GLY A 406 19.69 -3.85 8.20
C GLY A 406 20.59 -3.85 6.97
N THR A 407 21.81 -4.35 7.12
CA THR A 407 22.84 -4.36 6.06
C THR A 407 22.35 -5.03 4.78
N ALA A 408 21.65 -6.17 4.88
CA ALA A 408 21.12 -6.88 3.72
C ALA A 408 20.07 -6.05 2.97
N PHE A 409 19.17 -5.39 3.71
CA PHE A 409 18.17 -4.49 3.12
C PHE A 409 18.83 -3.32 2.39
N VAL A 410 19.73 -2.59 3.05
CA VAL A 410 20.36 -1.40 2.45
C VAL A 410 21.17 -1.76 1.20
N HIS A 411 21.87 -2.89 1.20
CA HIS A 411 22.61 -3.37 0.03
C HIS A 411 21.67 -3.71 -1.14
N SER A 412 20.49 -4.30 -0.85
CA SER A 412 19.50 -4.59 -1.88
C SER A 412 18.81 -3.32 -2.38
N TRP A 413 18.49 -2.36 -1.48
CA TRP A 413 17.91 -1.09 -1.86
C TRP A 413 18.83 -0.26 -2.75
N ARG A 414 20.12 -0.19 -2.46
CA ARG A 414 21.13 0.49 -3.31
C ARG A 414 21.14 -0.01 -4.76
N LYS A 415 20.69 -1.25 -5.02
CA LYS A 415 20.60 -1.85 -6.37
C LYS A 415 19.32 -1.50 -7.10
N THR A 416 18.29 -1.03 -6.40
CA THR A 416 16.99 -0.71 -7.00
C THR A 416 17.07 0.52 -7.89
N ARG A 417 16.09 0.64 -8.80
CA ARG A 417 16.01 1.77 -9.71
C ARG A 417 15.72 3.08 -8.95
N ASN A 418 14.77 3.06 -8.01
CA ASN A 418 14.41 4.26 -7.24
C ASN A 418 15.61 4.85 -6.49
N TYR A 419 16.44 4.01 -5.85
CA TYR A 419 17.64 4.47 -5.15
C TYR A 419 18.68 5.05 -6.13
N ARG A 420 18.93 4.37 -7.26
CA ARG A 420 19.92 4.79 -8.25
C ARG A 420 19.53 6.11 -8.91
N ILE A 421 18.25 6.31 -9.22
CA ILE A 421 17.73 7.58 -9.75
C ILE A 421 17.85 8.68 -8.70
N TRP A 422 17.47 8.38 -7.45
CA TRP A 422 17.61 9.32 -6.35
C TRP A 422 19.08 9.70 -6.16
N MET A 423 19.98 8.73 -6.14
CA MET A 423 21.41 8.95 -5.93
C MET A 423 22.08 9.77 -7.05
N ALA A 424 21.57 9.71 -8.28
CA ALA A 424 22.06 10.47 -9.42
C ALA A 424 21.52 11.92 -9.46
N GLY A 425 20.49 12.23 -8.65
CA GLY A 425 19.88 13.55 -8.58
C GLY A 425 20.59 14.51 -7.61
N PRO A 426 20.18 15.78 -7.59
CA PRO A 426 20.67 16.76 -6.60
C PRO A 426 20.02 16.49 -5.23
N HIS A 427 20.78 16.73 -4.16
CA HIS A 427 20.37 16.60 -2.76
C HIS A 427 20.98 17.73 -1.94
N GLU A 428 20.51 18.95 -2.14
CA GLU A 428 21.09 20.16 -1.56
C GLU A 428 21.13 20.10 -0.03
N ASP A 429 20.01 19.70 0.59
CA ASP A 429 19.86 19.70 2.05
C ASP A 429 20.26 18.38 2.73
N LEU A 430 20.56 17.33 1.98
CA LEU A 430 20.90 16.03 2.55
C LEU A 430 22.20 16.05 3.37
N SER A 431 23.13 16.96 3.07
CA SER A 431 24.36 17.12 3.81
C SER A 431 24.15 17.52 5.28
N GLY A 432 23.01 18.13 5.60
CA GLY A 432 22.60 18.45 6.97
C GLY A 432 22.00 17.29 7.76
N VAL A 433 21.70 16.16 7.09
CA VAL A 433 21.10 15.00 7.73
C VAL A 433 22.17 14.07 8.27
N VAL A 434 22.12 13.80 9.58
CA VAL A 434 23.07 12.91 10.25
C VAL A 434 22.75 11.46 9.92
N PRO A 435 23.70 10.67 9.36
CA PRO A 435 23.52 9.24 9.16
C PRO A 435 23.35 8.49 10.47
N GLY A 436 22.51 7.45 10.49
CA GLY A 436 22.26 6.60 11.64
C GLY A 436 20.78 6.59 12.03
N HIS A 437 20.35 5.53 12.67
CA HIS A 437 18.98 5.38 13.11
C HIS A 437 18.75 6.12 14.44
N ALA A 438 17.70 6.94 14.55
CA ALA A 438 17.39 7.71 15.75
C ALA A 438 17.25 6.84 17.03
N PHE A 439 16.87 5.57 16.86
CA PHE A 439 16.72 4.58 17.92
C PHE A 439 17.88 3.57 17.97
N ALA A 440 19.04 3.90 17.39
CA ALA A 440 20.26 3.11 17.53
C ALA A 440 20.69 3.00 19.01
N GLY A 441 21.40 1.95 19.35
CA GLY A 441 21.93 1.75 20.70
C GLY A 441 22.30 0.30 20.99
N GLN A 442 22.88 0.07 22.15
CA GLN A 442 23.27 -1.26 22.59
C GLN A 442 22.01 -2.14 22.86
N LEU A 443 22.16 -3.44 22.56
CA LEU A 443 21.09 -4.42 22.79
C LEU A 443 20.82 -4.58 24.30
N GLY A 444 19.56 -4.39 24.69
CA GLY A 444 19.07 -4.60 26.05
C GLY A 444 18.08 -5.77 26.14
N VAL A 445 17.64 -6.07 27.35
CA VAL A 445 16.60 -7.08 27.61
C VAL A 445 15.30 -6.72 26.90
N TYR A 446 14.98 -5.43 26.85
CA TYR A 446 13.78 -4.92 26.17
C TYR A 446 13.76 -5.24 24.69
N ASP A 447 14.91 -5.19 24.01
CA ASP A 447 14.99 -5.53 22.58
C ASP A 447 14.68 -7.00 22.28
N VAL A 448 15.03 -7.89 23.21
CA VAL A 448 14.67 -9.31 23.12
C VAL A 448 13.16 -9.49 23.22
N LEU A 449 12.49 -8.75 24.11
CA LEU A 449 11.05 -8.79 24.25
C LEU A 449 10.34 -8.27 22.99
N LEU A 450 10.75 -7.13 22.45
CA LEU A 450 10.21 -6.58 21.20
C LEU A 450 10.38 -7.56 20.03
N ARG A 451 11.52 -8.24 19.97
CA ARG A 451 11.80 -9.22 18.90
C ARG A 451 10.91 -10.45 19.02
N VAL A 452 10.63 -10.92 20.25
CA VAL A 452 9.68 -12.01 20.50
C VAL A 452 8.26 -11.58 20.11
N GLU A 453 7.81 -10.41 20.53
CA GLU A 453 6.49 -9.87 20.15
C GLU A 453 6.32 -9.80 18.64
N HIS A 454 7.33 -9.29 17.93
CA HIS A 454 7.32 -9.21 16.47
C HIS A 454 7.26 -10.60 15.80
N SER A 455 8.04 -11.59 16.31
CA SER A 455 8.12 -12.93 15.72
C SER A 455 6.85 -13.75 15.91
N VAL A 456 6.13 -13.57 17.00
CA VAL A 456 4.88 -14.30 17.33
C VAL A 456 3.66 -13.75 16.59
N GLY A 457 3.85 -12.66 15.84
CA GLY A 457 2.79 -12.15 14.99
C GLY A 457 1.70 -11.36 15.71
N GLY A 458 1.97 -10.87 16.93
CA GLY A 458 1.05 -9.99 17.63
C GLY A 458 -0.18 -10.70 18.22
N SER A 459 -0.13 -12.03 18.40
CA SER A 459 -1.22 -12.75 19.06
C SER A 459 -1.45 -12.21 20.48
N GLU A 460 -2.72 -12.04 20.86
CA GLU A 460 -3.10 -11.45 22.15
C GLU A 460 -2.54 -12.26 23.33
N GLY A 461 -2.38 -13.58 23.19
CA GLY A 461 -1.77 -14.44 24.19
C GLY A 461 -0.29 -14.12 24.43
N ALA A 462 0.49 -13.85 23.38
CA ALA A 462 1.88 -13.45 23.52
C ALA A 462 2.02 -12.07 24.17
N ARG A 463 1.11 -11.13 23.87
CA ARG A 463 1.06 -9.80 24.50
C ARG A 463 0.74 -9.88 26.00
N LYS A 464 -0.20 -10.74 26.40
CA LYS A 464 -0.52 -10.98 27.82
C LYS A 464 0.68 -11.61 28.55
N ALA A 465 1.37 -12.58 27.94
CA ALA A 465 2.57 -13.16 28.51
C ALA A 465 3.71 -12.13 28.64
N LEU A 466 3.88 -11.26 27.65
CA LEU A 466 4.88 -10.18 27.66
C LEU A 466 4.56 -9.13 28.74
N SER A 467 3.30 -8.69 28.84
CA SER A 467 2.89 -7.71 29.86
C SER A 467 3.03 -8.26 31.28
N ALA A 468 2.81 -9.57 31.48
CA ALA A 468 3.06 -10.23 32.76
C ALA A 468 4.55 -10.25 33.12
N ILE A 469 5.44 -10.47 32.11
CA ILE A 469 6.90 -10.45 32.31
C ILE A 469 7.40 -9.03 32.62
N THR A 470 6.87 -8.00 31.93
CA THR A 470 7.26 -6.61 32.16
C THR A 470 6.72 -6.04 33.46
N SER A 471 5.53 -6.43 33.91
CA SER A 471 4.96 -6.01 35.18
C SER A 471 5.71 -6.61 36.40
N THR A 472 6.28 -7.81 36.21
CA THR A 472 7.09 -8.49 37.25
C THR A 472 8.54 -7.96 37.27
N GLY A 473 8.96 -7.29 36.20
CA GLY A 473 10.35 -6.85 35.97
C GLY A 473 10.80 -5.59 36.72
N LYS A 474 9.98 -4.99 37.57
CA LYS A 474 10.41 -3.85 38.42
C LYS A 474 11.44 -4.19 39.49
N ASN A 475 11.76 -5.49 39.69
CA ASN A 475 12.78 -5.97 40.62
C ASN A 475 13.88 -6.80 39.94
N ILE A 476 14.46 -6.28 38.84
CA ILE A 476 15.41 -7.01 37.98
C ILE A 476 16.87 -6.82 38.47
N GLY A 477 17.21 -7.35 39.63
CA GLY A 477 18.62 -7.63 39.99
C GLY A 477 18.99 -9.12 39.90
N GLU A 478 18.05 -10.04 40.19
CA GLU A 478 18.32 -11.49 40.29
C GLU A 478 17.53 -12.37 39.30
N THR A 479 16.56 -11.80 38.53
CA THR A 479 15.61 -12.57 37.72
C THR A 479 16.05 -12.77 36.27
N GLY A 480 17.11 -12.11 35.81
CA GLY A 480 17.57 -12.18 34.42
C GLY A 480 17.87 -13.60 33.92
N ASN A 481 18.35 -14.48 34.81
CA ASN A 481 18.64 -15.88 34.46
C ASN A 481 17.39 -16.75 34.38
N LYS A 482 16.35 -16.48 35.18
CA LYS A 482 15.09 -17.23 35.14
C LYS A 482 14.25 -16.88 33.92
N VAL A 483 14.22 -15.60 33.52
CA VAL A 483 13.55 -15.14 32.29
C VAL A 483 14.23 -15.71 31.05
N ARG A 484 15.56 -15.78 31.06
CA ARG A 484 16.32 -16.38 29.95
C ARG A 484 16.09 -17.90 29.81
N GLN A 485 15.91 -18.61 30.94
CA GLN A 485 15.56 -20.03 30.94
C GLN A 485 14.12 -20.29 30.51
N SER A 486 13.15 -19.49 30.96
CA SER A 486 11.75 -19.62 30.54
C SER A 486 11.54 -19.28 29.07
N LEU A 487 12.21 -18.25 28.54
CA LEU A 487 12.21 -17.93 27.11
C LEU A 487 12.87 -19.01 26.26
N SER A 488 13.97 -19.60 26.73
CA SER A 488 14.65 -20.67 26.00
C SER A 488 13.88 -21.99 26.00
N SER A 489 13.11 -22.28 27.05
CA SER A 489 12.22 -23.44 27.12
C SER A 489 10.99 -23.27 26.24
N TRP A 490 10.44 -22.05 26.18
CA TRP A 490 9.30 -21.71 25.34
C TRP A 490 9.66 -21.70 23.85
N LEU A 491 10.84 -21.19 23.47
CA LEU A 491 11.35 -21.24 22.08
C LEU A 491 11.68 -22.66 21.59
N LYS A 492 11.85 -23.62 22.51
CA LYS A 492 12.11 -25.04 22.17
C LYS A 492 10.85 -25.90 22.10
N SER A 493 9.71 -25.43 22.61
CA SER A 493 8.43 -26.13 22.49
C SER A 493 7.84 -25.87 21.11
N SER A 494 7.71 -26.94 20.31
CA SER A 494 7.05 -26.96 19.01
C SER A 494 5.59 -26.47 19.12
N PRO A 495 5.02 -25.86 18.04
CA PRO A 495 3.69 -25.27 18.05
C PRO A 495 2.51 -26.23 18.31
N THR A 496 2.75 -27.52 18.47
CA THR A 496 1.73 -28.53 18.76
C THR A 496 1.29 -28.62 20.23
N ASN A 497 1.97 -27.95 21.18
CA ASN A 497 1.64 -28.02 22.61
C ASN A 497 1.12 -26.71 23.19
N ALA A 498 0.74 -25.73 22.38
CA ALA A 498 0.20 -24.46 22.84
C ALA A 498 -1.31 -24.51 23.19
N GLU A 499 -2.03 -25.55 22.78
CA GLU A 499 -3.46 -25.71 23.05
C GLU A 499 -3.78 -26.30 24.44
N GLU A 500 -2.86 -27.04 25.05
CA GLU A 500 -3.11 -27.66 26.39
C GLU A 500 -2.79 -26.75 27.59
N ALA A 501 -2.15 -25.60 27.39
CA ALA A 501 -1.78 -24.69 28.49
C ALA A 501 -2.79 -23.55 28.73
N THR A 502 -3.94 -23.52 28.05
CA THR A 502 -4.92 -22.42 28.10
C THR A 502 -6.20 -22.75 28.89
N GLU A 503 -6.36 -23.93 29.47
CA GLU A 503 -7.60 -24.32 30.14
C GLU A 503 -7.77 -23.86 31.59
N ASP A 504 -6.78 -23.23 32.23
CA ASP A 504 -6.85 -22.95 33.67
C ASP A 504 -6.91 -21.46 34.09
N LEU A 505 -7.26 -20.53 33.17
CA LEU A 505 -7.48 -19.12 33.51
C LEU A 505 -8.68 -18.51 32.77
N THR A 506 -9.89 -19.06 32.97
CA THR A 506 -11.12 -18.39 32.53
C THR A 506 -11.73 -17.61 33.70
N ASP A 507 -11.53 -16.29 33.69
CA ASP A 507 -12.41 -15.37 34.40
C ASP A 507 -13.11 -14.48 33.37
N GLU A 508 -14.39 -14.79 33.14
CA GLU A 508 -15.27 -14.15 32.18
C GLU A 508 -15.79 -12.80 32.70
N SER A 509 -15.01 -11.75 32.66
CA SER A 509 -15.62 -10.43 32.85
C SER A 509 -14.77 -9.27 32.35
N LYS A 510 -14.47 -9.18 31.08
CA LYS A 510 -14.10 -7.89 30.40
C LYS A 510 -13.73 -8.09 28.91
N VAL A 511 -14.64 -8.61 28.11
CA VAL A 511 -14.51 -8.57 26.65
C VAL A 511 -15.76 -7.90 26.06
N LYS A 512 -15.81 -6.59 26.16
CA LYS A 512 -16.67 -5.73 25.33
C LYS A 512 -15.90 -4.45 25.04
N GLY A 513 -15.28 -4.38 23.88
CA GLY A 513 -14.61 -3.13 23.50
C GLY A 513 -13.96 -3.02 22.13
N ILE A 514 -13.88 -4.07 21.31
CA ILE A 514 -13.08 -3.96 20.08
C ILE A 514 -13.88 -4.22 18.79
N SER A 515 -15.14 -4.64 18.85
CA SER A 515 -15.93 -4.97 17.65
C SER A 515 -16.76 -3.82 17.08
N THR A 516 -16.60 -2.58 17.55
CA THR A 516 -17.46 -1.45 17.18
C THR A 516 -16.87 -0.48 16.16
N TRP A 517 -15.64 -0.70 15.67
CA TRP A 517 -14.95 0.27 14.81
C TRP A 517 -15.20 0.10 13.31
N PHE A 518 -15.71 -1.05 12.87
CA PHE A 518 -16.04 -1.28 11.45
C PHE A 518 -17.55 -1.24 11.13
N ARG A 519 -18.40 -0.89 12.11
CA ARG A 519 -19.78 -0.52 11.80
C ARG A 519 -19.87 0.99 11.78
N GLY A 520 -20.11 1.53 10.60
CA GLY A 520 -20.47 2.93 10.42
C GLY A 520 -21.55 3.31 11.41
N SER A 521 -21.38 4.46 12.04
CA SER A 521 -22.27 5.02 13.05
C SER A 521 -23.71 5.12 12.51
N HIS A 522 -24.50 4.07 12.72
CA HIS A 522 -25.95 4.21 12.74
C HIS A 522 -26.33 4.84 14.07
N ARG A 523 -26.51 6.13 14.09
CA ARG A 523 -27.37 6.79 15.06
C ARG A 523 -28.79 6.62 14.55
N ASP A 524 -29.50 5.65 15.11
CA ASP A 524 -30.95 5.61 15.07
C ASP A 524 -31.47 6.72 15.96
N ASP A 525 -31.85 7.85 15.38
CA ASP A 525 -32.73 8.83 16.02
C ASP A 525 -34.13 8.21 16.10
N LYS A 526 -34.45 7.59 17.23
CA LYS A 526 -35.83 7.33 17.62
C LYS A 526 -36.41 8.64 18.15
N PRO A 527 -37.57 9.11 17.66
CA PRO A 527 -38.26 10.25 18.27
C PRO A 527 -38.85 9.85 19.62
N ASP A 528 -38.44 10.56 20.65
CA ASP A 528 -39.03 10.50 21.98
C ASP A 528 -40.45 11.10 21.95
N THR A 529 -41.45 10.24 22.04
CA THR A 529 -42.84 10.60 22.31
C THR A 529 -43.10 10.43 23.80
N SER A 530 -42.92 11.48 24.58
CA SER A 530 -43.69 11.67 25.85
C SER A 530 -43.42 13.05 26.44
N SER A 531 -44.32 13.99 26.26
CA SER A 531 -44.75 14.91 27.30
C SER A 531 -46.05 15.62 26.89
N GLN A 532 -47.11 15.18 27.52
CA GLN A 532 -48.34 15.95 27.56
C GLN A 532 -48.14 17.21 28.45
N PRO A 533 -48.79 18.33 28.18
CA PRO A 533 -48.86 19.45 29.09
C PRO A 533 -50.08 19.31 29.99
N GLN A 534 -49.88 19.47 31.29
CA GLN A 534 -50.95 19.81 32.20
C GLN A 534 -50.96 21.32 32.44
N SER A 535 -52.20 21.86 32.38
CA SER A 535 -52.75 23.17 32.78
C SER A 535 -52.24 24.40 32.06
#